data_5e8b60379132efa8b127c42d6bcb151f
#
_entry.id   5e8b60379132efa8b127c42d6bcb151f
#
_cell.length_a   1.000
_cell.length_b   1.000
_cell.length_c   1.000
_cell.angle_alpha   90.00
_cell.angle_beta   90.00
_cell.angle_gamma   90.00
#
_symmetry.space_group_name_H-M   'P 1'
#
loop_
_entity.id
_entity.type
_entity.pdbx_description
1 polymer ?
#
loop_
_entity_poly.entity_id
_entity_poly.type
_entity_poly.pdbx_seq_one_letter_code
_entity_poly.pdbx_strand_id
1 'polypeptide(L)'
;MRALISVSDKTGVVEFAKGLRTLGWEVIATGGTMKLLADSGVEVINISDVTGFPEICDGRVKTLHPNVHGGLLARRDDPEHLKALKDNHIEFIDMVCVNLYPFRETISKPGVKMEDAIENIDIGGPSMLRSAAKNWADVTVVCDPADYA
;
A
#
# COMPACT_ATOMS: atom_id res chain seq x y z
N MET A 1 8.83 4.58 11.99
CA MET A 1 8.55 4.67 10.54
C MET A 1 7.51 3.63 10.17
N ARG A 2 6.73 3.88 9.11
CA ARG A 2 5.64 3.00 8.66
C ARG A 2 5.76 2.69 7.18
N ALA A 3 5.64 1.42 6.82
CA ALA A 3 5.58 0.95 5.44
C ALA A 3 4.20 0.37 5.13
N LEU A 4 3.60 0.79 4.03
CA LEU A 4 2.38 0.20 3.51
C LEU A 4 2.74 -0.75 2.37
N ILE A 5 2.40 -2.03 2.53
CA ILE A 5 2.70 -3.08 1.56
C ILE A 5 1.40 -3.61 0.95
N SER A 6 1.27 -3.45 -0.35
CA SER A 6 0.12 -3.93 -1.11
C SER A 6 0.61 -4.44 -2.47
N VAL A 7 0.90 -5.72 -2.54
CA VAL A 7 1.53 -6.33 -3.71
C VAL A 7 0.66 -7.42 -4.32
N SER A 8 0.56 -7.43 -5.65
CA SER A 8 -0.02 -8.52 -6.43
C SER A 8 0.97 -9.68 -6.57
N ASP A 9 2.19 -9.36 -7.03
CA ASP A 9 3.33 -10.29 -7.00
C ASP A 9 3.92 -10.33 -5.58
N LYS A 10 3.85 -11.50 -4.96
CA LYS A 10 4.26 -11.72 -3.56
C LYS A 10 5.69 -12.25 -3.42
N THR A 11 6.45 -12.26 -4.52
CA THR A 11 7.85 -12.71 -4.50
C THR A 11 8.66 -11.86 -3.51
N GLY A 12 9.33 -12.51 -2.57
CA GLY A 12 10.23 -11.88 -1.61
C GLY A 12 9.59 -11.00 -0.54
N VAL A 13 8.26 -10.76 -0.58
CA VAL A 13 7.59 -9.79 0.31
C VAL A 13 7.66 -10.17 1.79
N VAL A 14 7.68 -11.46 2.13
CA VAL A 14 7.76 -11.92 3.53
C VAL A 14 9.11 -11.53 4.14
N GLU A 15 10.21 -11.82 3.43
CA GLU A 15 11.55 -11.48 3.91
C GLU A 15 11.78 -9.97 3.96
N PHE A 16 11.25 -9.24 2.99
CA PHE A 16 11.26 -7.78 3.00
C PHE A 16 10.54 -7.22 4.23
N ALA A 17 9.32 -7.70 4.50
CA ALA A 17 8.56 -7.25 5.68
C ALA A 17 9.25 -7.61 7.01
N LYS A 18 9.86 -8.81 7.11
CA LYS A 18 10.68 -9.18 8.27
C LYS A 18 11.88 -8.26 8.46
N GLY A 19 12.55 -7.90 7.38
CA GLY A 19 13.66 -6.94 7.39
C GLY A 19 13.21 -5.58 7.94
N LEU A 20 12.08 -5.05 7.44
CA LEU A 20 11.50 -3.80 7.95
C LEU A 20 11.16 -3.88 9.45
N ARG A 21 10.56 -4.99 9.90
CA ARG A 21 10.28 -5.19 11.34
C ARG A 21 11.56 -5.23 12.18
N THR A 22 12.61 -5.87 11.68
CA THR A 22 13.92 -5.91 12.38
C THR A 22 14.52 -4.50 12.51
N LEU A 23 14.26 -3.63 11.54
CA LEU A 23 14.67 -2.22 11.58
C LEU A 23 13.74 -1.33 12.42
N GLY A 24 12.74 -1.91 13.07
CA GLY A 24 11.79 -1.19 13.92
C GLY A 24 10.66 -0.48 13.18
N TRP A 25 10.43 -0.82 11.91
CA TRP A 25 9.31 -0.27 11.16
C TRP A 25 7.99 -0.96 11.52
N GLU A 26 6.92 -0.21 11.55
CA GLU A 26 5.57 -0.77 11.49
C GLU A 26 5.23 -1.14 10.04
N VAL A 27 4.62 -2.30 9.86
CA VAL A 27 4.19 -2.80 8.56
C VAL A 27 2.67 -2.78 8.50
N ILE A 28 2.12 -2.06 7.54
CA ILE A 28 0.70 -2.03 7.22
C ILE A 28 0.51 -2.82 5.92
N ALA A 29 -0.52 -3.63 5.82
CA ALA A 29 -0.79 -4.37 4.60
C ALA A 29 -2.29 -4.50 4.31
N THR A 30 -2.60 -4.88 3.07
CA THR A 30 -3.95 -5.03 2.56
C THR A 30 -4.21 -6.46 2.09
N GLY A 31 -5.46 -6.91 2.19
CA GLY A 31 -5.98 -8.12 1.53
C GLY A 31 -5.09 -9.36 1.68
N GLY A 32 -4.77 -9.98 0.55
CA GLY A 32 -3.96 -11.19 0.51
C GLY A 32 -2.52 -11.01 0.99
N THR A 33 -1.96 -9.81 0.83
CA THR A 33 -0.63 -9.48 1.36
C THR A 33 -0.64 -9.51 2.89
N MET A 34 -1.63 -8.90 3.52
CA MET A 34 -1.79 -8.91 4.98
C MET A 34 -1.92 -10.35 5.50
N LYS A 35 -2.76 -11.17 4.86
CA LYS A 35 -2.93 -12.57 5.25
C LYS A 35 -1.63 -13.36 5.15
N LEU A 36 -0.91 -13.24 4.04
CA LEU A 36 0.37 -13.92 3.84
C LEU A 36 1.40 -13.53 4.90
N LEU A 37 1.53 -12.26 5.20
CA LEU A 37 2.49 -11.76 6.19
C LEU A 37 2.15 -12.27 7.60
N ALA A 38 0.89 -12.18 8.00
CA ALA A 38 0.41 -12.69 9.29
C ALA A 38 0.64 -14.20 9.42
N ASP A 39 0.27 -14.99 8.41
CA ASP A 39 0.48 -16.45 8.38
C ASP A 39 1.98 -16.82 8.41
N SER A 40 2.86 -15.92 7.99
CA SER A 40 4.32 -16.07 8.01
C SER A 40 4.98 -15.56 9.30
N GLY A 41 4.18 -15.18 10.31
CA GLY A 41 4.65 -14.72 11.61
C GLY A 41 5.18 -13.29 11.63
N VAL A 42 4.83 -12.48 10.62
CA VAL A 42 5.15 -11.04 10.60
C VAL A 42 4.06 -10.29 11.36
N GLU A 43 4.46 -9.46 12.32
CA GLU A 43 3.55 -8.53 12.96
C GLU A 43 3.15 -7.45 11.95
N VAL A 44 1.87 -7.41 11.60
CA VAL A 44 1.33 -6.56 10.54
C VAL A 44 0.03 -5.92 10.98
N ILE A 45 -0.15 -4.65 10.62
CA ILE A 45 -1.36 -3.85 10.87
C ILE A 45 -2.26 -3.97 9.64
N ASN A 46 -3.53 -4.29 9.85
CA ASN A 46 -4.50 -4.29 8.76
C ASN A 46 -4.81 -2.85 8.35
N ILE A 47 -4.94 -2.62 7.04
CA ILE A 47 -5.29 -1.30 6.52
C ILE A 47 -6.60 -0.76 7.11
N SER A 48 -7.57 -1.61 7.41
CA SER A 48 -8.83 -1.20 8.05
C SER A 48 -8.66 -0.63 9.46
N ASP A 49 -7.60 -1.03 10.17
CA ASP A 49 -7.27 -0.47 11.49
C ASP A 49 -6.68 0.95 11.35
N VAL A 50 -6.00 1.23 10.23
CA VAL A 50 -5.47 2.56 9.92
C VAL A 50 -6.58 3.51 9.46
N THR A 51 -7.47 3.03 8.62
CA THR A 51 -8.57 3.84 8.08
C THR A 51 -9.73 3.99 9.06
N GLY A 52 -9.91 3.03 9.97
CA GLY A 52 -11.12 2.92 10.78
C GLY A 52 -12.37 2.64 9.96
N PHE A 53 -12.21 2.17 8.72
CA PHE A 53 -13.29 1.93 7.78
C PHE A 53 -13.17 0.52 7.17
N PRO A 54 -14.27 -0.23 7.05
CA PRO A 54 -14.22 -1.55 6.45
C PRO A 54 -13.90 -1.49 4.96
N GLU A 55 -13.29 -2.54 4.45
CA GLU A 55 -13.19 -2.79 3.02
C GLU A 55 -14.59 -3.01 2.44
N ILE A 56 -14.94 -2.31 1.37
CA ILE A 56 -16.26 -2.37 0.73
C ILE A 56 -16.13 -2.61 -0.78
N CYS A 57 -17.26 -2.88 -1.44
CA CYS A 57 -17.32 -3.13 -2.89
C CYS A 57 -16.36 -4.24 -3.33
N ASP A 58 -16.37 -5.38 -2.63
CA ASP A 58 -15.52 -6.54 -2.90
C ASP A 58 -14.02 -6.18 -2.96
N GLY A 59 -13.58 -5.26 -2.10
CA GLY A 59 -12.18 -4.84 -2.02
C GLY A 59 -11.78 -3.76 -3.02
N ARG A 60 -12.70 -3.25 -3.81
CA ARG A 60 -12.40 -2.11 -4.71
C ARG A 60 -12.10 -0.82 -3.96
N VAL A 61 -12.63 -0.68 -2.74
CA VAL A 61 -12.41 0.48 -1.86
C VAL A 61 -11.83 0.00 -0.54
N LYS A 62 -10.57 0.32 -0.28
CA LYS A 62 -9.86 0.02 0.98
C LYS A 62 -8.75 1.01 1.31
N THR A 63 -7.98 1.47 0.33
CA THR A 63 -6.87 2.42 0.51
C THR A 63 -7.21 3.85 0.07
N LEU A 64 -8.32 4.05 -0.64
CA LEU A 64 -8.81 5.38 -1.04
C LEU A 64 -9.45 6.07 0.17
N HIS A 65 -8.62 6.51 1.09
CA HIS A 65 -9.06 7.07 2.36
C HIS A 65 -8.11 8.20 2.81
N PRO A 66 -8.62 9.27 3.45
CA PRO A 66 -7.77 10.36 3.94
C PRO A 66 -6.64 9.92 4.88
N ASN A 67 -6.86 8.92 5.71
CA ASN A 67 -5.83 8.41 6.63
C ASN A 67 -4.64 7.76 5.89
N VAL A 68 -4.86 7.26 4.69
CA VAL A 68 -3.78 6.72 3.83
C VAL A 68 -3.13 7.86 3.04
N HIS A 69 -3.91 8.57 2.24
CA HIS A 69 -3.38 9.60 1.34
C HIS A 69 -2.90 10.86 2.08
N GLY A 70 -3.49 11.19 3.22
CA GLY A 70 -2.98 12.23 4.11
C GLY A 70 -1.59 11.87 4.65
N GLY A 71 -1.42 10.62 5.10
CA GLY A 71 -0.12 10.11 5.57
C GLY A 71 0.98 10.11 4.51
N LEU A 72 0.59 9.95 3.22
CA LEU A 72 1.52 9.97 2.08
C LEU A 72 1.79 11.39 1.56
N LEU A 73 0.77 12.23 1.49
CA LEU A 73 0.83 13.53 0.80
C LEU A 73 1.24 14.71 1.68
N ALA A 74 1.16 14.57 3.00
CA ALA A 74 1.53 15.67 3.88
C ALA A 74 3.03 15.97 3.79
N ARG A 75 3.35 17.20 3.44
CA ARG A 75 4.72 17.71 3.45
C ARG A 75 5.17 17.88 4.90
N ARG A 76 6.34 17.34 5.23
CA ARG A 76 6.86 17.34 6.60
C ARG A 76 7.54 18.62 6.99
N ASP A 77 7.83 19.49 6.03
CA ASP A 77 8.36 20.83 6.20
C ASP A 77 7.27 21.93 6.31
N ASP A 78 5.99 21.55 6.18
CA ASP A 78 4.86 22.47 6.17
C ASP A 78 4.06 22.37 7.48
N PRO A 79 4.10 23.42 8.34
CA PRO A 79 3.41 23.42 9.64
C PRO A 79 1.88 23.23 9.52
N GLU A 80 1.26 23.75 8.47
CA GLU A 80 -0.19 23.59 8.27
C GLU A 80 -0.55 22.15 7.93
N HIS A 81 0.28 21.45 7.13
CA HIS A 81 0.11 20.04 6.88
C HIS A 81 0.27 19.20 8.15
N LEU A 82 1.29 19.47 8.95
CA LEU A 82 1.52 18.79 10.23
C LEU A 82 0.34 19.00 11.19
N LYS A 83 -0.16 20.23 11.25
CA LYS A 83 -1.34 20.56 12.06
C LYS A 83 -2.58 19.79 11.57
N ALA A 84 -2.83 19.76 10.24
CA ALA A 84 -3.96 19.04 9.67
C ALA A 84 -3.92 17.54 9.99
N LEU A 85 -2.76 16.90 9.89
CA LEU A 85 -2.60 15.49 10.26
C LEU A 85 -2.90 15.26 11.74
N LYS A 86 -2.34 16.10 12.60
CA LYS A 86 -2.55 16.02 14.05
C LYS A 86 -4.02 16.18 14.43
N ASP A 87 -4.70 17.18 13.88
CA ASP A 87 -6.11 17.47 14.16
C ASP A 87 -7.04 16.34 13.70
N ASN A 88 -6.64 15.58 12.68
CA ASN A 88 -7.39 14.46 12.15
C ASN A 88 -6.86 13.08 12.57
N HIS A 89 -5.89 13.03 13.49
CA HIS A 89 -5.28 11.78 14.00
C HIS A 89 -4.69 10.89 12.90
N ILE A 90 -4.06 11.52 11.89
CA ILE A 90 -3.42 10.83 10.77
C ILE A 90 -1.91 10.72 11.04
N GLU A 91 -1.37 9.53 10.91
CA GLU A 91 0.06 9.28 11.04
C GLU A 91 0.73 9.21 9.67
N PHE A 92 2.02 9.53 9.60
CA PHE A 92 2.80 9.42 8.38
C PHE A 92 2.92 7.99 7.89
N ILE A 93 2.98 7.85 6.57
CA ILE A 93 3.43 6.65 5.89
C ILE A 93 4.73 7.00 5.18
N ASP A 94 5.82 6.30 5.51
CA ASP A 94 7.17 6.65 5.08
C ASP A 94 7.59 5.89 3.82
N MET A 95 6.91 4.78 3.53
CA MET A 95 7.18 3.94 2.38
C MET A 95 5.88 3.31 1.85
N VAL A 96 5.78 3.21 0.54
CA VAL A 96 4.83 2.33 -0.13
C VAL A 96 5.57 1.27 -0.93
N CYS A 97 5.23 0.01 -0.68
CA CYS A 97 5.69 -1.13 -1.48
C CYS A 97 4.47 -1.68 -2.23
N VAL A 98 4.38 -1.33 -3.50
CA VAL A 98 3.19 -1.60 -4.33
C VAL A 98 3.63 -2.07 -5.70
N ASN A 99 3.21 -3.28 -6.09
CA ASN A 99 3.18 -3.66 -7.50
C ASN A 99 1.72 -3.84 -7.95
N LEU A 100 1.48 -3.56 -9.21
CA LEU A 100 0.13 -3.43 -9.75
C LEU A 100 -0.46 -4.79 -10.16
N TYR A 101 -1.77 -4.84 -10.33
CA TYR A 101 -2.44 -5.99 -10.92
C TYR A 101 -1.89 -6.30 -12.31
N PRO A 102 -1.76 -7.59 -12.69
CA PRO A 102 -1.15 -8.00 -13.95
C PRO A 102 -2.12 -7.82 -15.13
N PHE A 103 -2.50 -6.59 -15.43
CA PHE A 103 -3.49 -6.25 -16.46
C PHE A 103 -3.06 -6.75 -17.84
N ARG A 104 -1.82 -6.51 -18.24
CA ARG A 104 -1.28 -6.93 -19.53
C ARG A 104 -1.31 -8.46 -19.69
N GLU A 105 -0.86 -9.18 -18.66
CA GLU A 105 -0.87 -10.64 -18.63
C GLU A 105 -2.30 -11.17 -18.69
N THR A 106 -3.23 -10.54 -17.99
CA THR A 106 -4.64 -10.91 -17.98
C THR A 106 -5.26 -10.78 -19.37
N ILE A 107 -5.11 -9.63 -20.02
CA ILE A 107 -5.73 -9.41 -21.35
C ILE A 107 -5.03 -10.19 -22.45
N SER A 108 -3.83 -10.70 -22.23
CA SER A 108 -3.08 -11.52 -23.19
C SER A 108 -3.48 -13.00 -23.16
N LYS A 109 -4.28 -13.42 -22.19
CA LYS A 109 -4.73 -14.81 -22.06
C LYS A 109 -5.78 -15.13 -23.13
N PRO A 110 -5.67 -16.28 -23.83
CA PRO A 110 -6.72 -16.70 -24.75
C PRO A 110 -8.07 -16.87 -24.03
N GLY A 111 -9.14 -16.33 -24.62
CA GLY A 111 -10.50 -16.49 -24.08
C GLY A 111 -10.80 -15.63 -22.84
N VAL A 112 -9.97 -14.61 -22.53
CA VAL A 112 -10.24 -13.69 -21.44
C VAL A 112 -11.60 -12.98 -21.64
N LYS A 113 -12.39 -12.93 -20.58
CA LYS A 113 -13.65 -12.23 -20.59
C LYS A 113 -13.43 -10.74 -20.27
N MET A 114 -14.35 -9.91 -20.76
CA MET A 114 -14.30 -8.46 -20.48
C MET A 114 -14.35 -8.17 -18.99
N GLU A 115 -15.15 -8.92 -18.24
CA GLU A 115 -15.26 -8.78 -16.79
C GLU A 115 -13.92 -9.04 -16.08
N ASP A 116 -13.17 -10.05 -16.51
CA ASP A 116 -11.85 -10.35 -15.92
C ASP A 116 -10.85 -9.24 -16.22
N ALA A 117 -10.89 -8.67 -17.43
CA ALA A 117 -10.05 -7.54 -17.79
C ALA A 117 -10.39 -6.29 -16.95
N ILE A 118 -11.67 -6.00 -16.75
CA ILE A 118 -12.14 -4.87 -15.94
C ILE A 118 -11.72 -5.04 -14.47
N GLU A 119 -11.87 -6.24 -13.91
CA GLU A 119 -11.46 -6.48 -12.49
C GLU A 119 -9.96 -6.35 -12.27
N ASN A 120 -9.13 -6.47 -13.29
CA ASN A 120 -7.69 -6.25 -13.20
C ASN A 120 -7.27 -4.78 -13.44
N ILE A 121 -8.20 -3.85 -13.56
CA ILE A 121 -7.90 -2.41 -13.51
C ILE A 121 -7.65 -2.03 -12.06
N ASP A 122 -6.39 -1.77 -11.73
CA ASP A 122 -5.97 -1.39 -10.39
C ASP A 122 -6.23 0.09 -10.14
N ILE A 123 -6.93 0.43 -9.08
CA ILE A 123 -7.24 1.82 -8.70
C ILE A 123 -6.39 2.25 -7.50
N GLY A 124 -6.38 1.47 -6.42
CA GLY A 124 -5.72 1.83 -5.17
C GLY A 124 -4.20 1.86 -5.29
N GLY A 125 -3.61 0.87 -5.96
CA GLY A 125 -2.16 0.80 -6.17
C GLY A 125 -1.61 2.02 -6.92
N PRO A 126 -2.10 2.34 -8.12
CA PRO A 126 -1.69 3.53 -8.85
C PRO A 126 -1.91 4.82 -8.08
N SER A 127 -3.01 4.94 -7.34
CA SER A 127 -3.31 6.14 -6.53
C SER A 127 -2.25 6.34 -5.44
N MET A 128 -1.85 5.28 -4.73
CA MET A 128 -0.80 5.35 -3.71
C MET A 128 0.57 5.68 -4.31
N LEU A 129 0.91 5.08 -5.45
CA LEU A 129 2.16 5.39 -6.16
C LEU A 129 2.22 6.85 -6.59
N ARG A 130 1.13 7.39 -7.11
CA ARG A 130 1.06 8.81 -7.51
C ARG A 130 1.17 9.75 -6.31
N SER A 131 0.53 9.42 -5.18
CA SER A 131 0.63 10.21 -3.95
C SER A 131 2.06 10.21 -3.41
N ALA A 132 2.69 9.06 -3.34
CA ALA A 132 4.08 8.93 -2.90
C ALA A 132 5.05 9.67 -3.84
N ALA A 133 4.86 9.55 -5.16
CA ALA A 133 5.68 10.25 -6.14
C ALA A 133 5.53 11.79 -6.02
N LYS A 134 4.32 12.29 -5.74
CA LYS A 134 4.09 13.71 -5.51
C LYS A 134 4.82 14.22 -4.26
N ASN A 135 5.01 13.37 -3.27
CA ASN A 135 5.74 13.66 -2.03
C ASN A 135 7.08 12.90 -1.94
N TRP A 136 7.79 12.78 -3.04
CA TRP A 136 9.03 12.01 -3.17
C TRP A 136 10.12 12.38 -2.17
N ALA A 137 10.10 13.62 -1.66
CA ALA A 137 11.06 14.07 -0.67
C ALA A 137 10.90 13.38 0.69
N ASP A 138 9.68 12.92 1.00
CA ASP A 138 9.33 12.38 2.32
C ASP A 138 8.97 10.89 2.28
N VAL A 139 8.63 10.34 1.10
CA VAL A 139 8.09 8.98 0.96
C VAL A 139 8.90 8.16 -0.04
N THR A 140 9.33 6.97 0.39
CA THR A 140 10.00 5.99 -0.47
C THR A 140 8.98 5.12 -1.22
N VAL A 141 9.25 4.84 -2.49
CA VAL A 141 8.44 3.95 -3.32
C VAL A 141 9.27 2.73 -3.74
N VAL A 142 8.72 1.54 -3.54
CA VAL A 142 9.30 0.27 -4.00
C VAL A 142 8.23 -0.47 -4.81
N CYS A 143 8.54 -0.82 -6.07
CA CYS A 143 7.60 -1.48 -6.97
C CYS A 143 8.06 -2.86 -7.42
N ASP A 144 9.37 -3.09 -7.51
CA ASP A 144 9.95 -4.33 -8.03
C ASP A 144 10.49 -5.17 -6.87
N PRO A 145 10.14 -6.48 -6.79
CA PRO A 145 10.74 -7.39 -5.81
C PRO A 145 12.28 -7.45 -5.87
N ALA A 146 12.89 -7.14 -7.02
CA ALA A 146 14.34 -7.07 -7.16
C ALA A 146 14.99 -5.95 -6.33
N ASP A 147 14.20 -4.95 -5.93
CA ASP A 147 14.66 -3.79 -5.15
C ASP A 147 14.48 -3.97 -3.62
N TYR A 148 14.08 -5.15 -3.16
CA TYR A 148 13.83 -5.40 -1.73
C TYR A 148 15.12 -5.55 -0.90
N ALA A 149 16.26 -5.73 -1.53
CA ALA A 149 17.55 -5.94 -0.84
C ALA A 149 18.17 -4.66 -0.27
#